data_7af1d2c35a507456f3409174d34a2af4
#
_entry.id   7af1d2c35a507456f3409174d34a2af4
#
_cell.length_a   1.000
_cell.length_b   1.000
_cell.length_c   1.000
_cell.angle_alpha   90.00
_cell.angle_beta   90.00
_cell.angle_gamma   90.00
#
_symmetry.space_group_name_H-M   'P 1'
#
loop_
_entity.id
_entity.type
_entity.pdbx_description
1 polymer ?
#
loop_
_entity_poly.entity_id
_entity_poly.type
_entity_poly.pdbx_seq_one_letter_code
_entity_poly.pdbx_strand_id
1 'polypeptide(L)' 'EVPTAFIRGGGSIPIVAAFDQILALPVVLMGFGLTSENFHAPNEHFHLENFDKGLRVLGDYLYEVATLKL' A
#
# COMPACT_ATOMS: atom_id res chain seq x y z
N GLU A 1 -11.75 -17.30 1.01
CA GLU A 1 -10.93 -16.13 1.38
C GLU A 1 -9.64 -16.53 2.07
N VAL A 2 -8.61 -15.79 1.80
CA VAL A 2 -7.31 -16.03 2.41
C VAL A 2 -7.18 -15.13 3.63
N PRO A 3 -6.82 -15.68 4.77
CA PRO A 3 -6.65 -14.85 5.96
C PRO A 3 -5.47 -13.88 5.81
N THR A 4 -5.56 -12.76 6.50
CA THR A 4 -4.48 -11.78 6.50
C THR A 4 -3.24 -12.35 7.17
N ALA A 5 -2.12 -12.18 6.52
CA ALA A 5 -0.83 -12.58 7.08
C ALA A 5 -0.03 -11.33 7.46
N PHE A 6 0.68 -11.40 8.57
CA PHE A 6 1.50 -10.30 9.04
C PHE A 6 2.96 -10.69 8.92
N ILE A 7 3.69 -9.93 8.13
CA ILE A 7 5.12 -10.18 7.94
C ILE A 7 5.88 -8.91 8.28
N ARG A 8 7.18 -9.06 8.57
CA ARG A 8 8.03 -7.94 8.85
C ARG A 8 8.81 -7.57 7.60
N GLY A 9 8.73 -6.32 7.20
CA GLY A 9 9.48 -5.81 6.05
C GLY A 9 10.61 -4.90 6.51
N GLY A 10 11.52 -4.59 5.61
CA GLY A 10 12.62 -3.68 5.88
C GLY A 10 12.36 -2.33 5.24
N GLY A 11 12.72 -1.27 5.93
CA GLY A 11 12.70 0.06 5.37
C GLY A 11 11.32 0.65 5.11
N SER A 12 11.29 1.95 4.94
CA SER A 12 10.09 2.67 4.57
C SER A 12 10.50 3.95 3.86
N ILE A 13 9.51 4.67 3.31
CA ILE A 13 9.76 5.93 2.62
C ILE A 13 9.86 7.04 3.66
N PRO A 14 11.02 7.74 3.76
CA PRO A 14 11.22 8.74 4.83
C PRO A 14 10.19 9.87 4.83
N ILE A 15 9.68 10.26 3.66
CA ILE A 15 8.71 11.36 3.57
C ILE A 15 7.41 11.03 4.31
N VAL A 16 7.09 9.75 4.49
CA VAL A 16 5.88 9.34 5.20
C VAL A 16 5.96 9.73 6.66
N ALA A 17 7.12 9.56 7.28
CA ALA A 17 7.31 9.99 8.67
C ALA A 17 7.15 11.51 8.80
N ALA A 18 7.63 12.26 7.79
CA ALA A 18 7.48 13.70 7.79
C ALA A 18 6.00 14.10 7.69
N PHE A 19 5.23 13.43 6.87
CA PHE A 19 3.79 13.68 6.78
C PHE A 19 3.10 13.45 8.12
N ASP A 20 3.44 12.36 8.78
CA ASP A 20 2.85 12.04 10.08
C ASP A 20 3.16 13.11 11.11
N GLN A 21 4.41 13.56 11.17
CA GLN A 21 4.83 14.55 12.15
C GLN A 21 4.27 15.95 11.89
N ILE A 22 4.25 16.36 10.64
CA ILE A 22 3.86 17.73 10.28
C ILE A 22 2.35 17.88 10.22
N LEU A 23 1.67 16.93 9.60
CA LEU A 23 0.23 17.00 9.40
C LEU A 23 -0.56 16.42 10.57
N ALA A 24 0.08 15.61 11.39
CA ALA A 24 -0.56 14.94 12.54
C ALA A 24 -1.80 14.16 12.13
N LEU A 25 -1.74 13.52 10.96
CA LEU A 25 -2.83 12.72 10.43
C LEU A 25 -2.41 11.27 10.33
N PRO A 26 -3.34 10.33 10.50
CA PRO A 26 -3.03 8.92 10.28
C PRO A 26 -2.57 8.69 8.84
N VAL A 27 -1.55 7.85 8.67
CA VAL A 27 -1.00 7.53 7.36
C VAL A 27 -1.11 6.03 7.14
N VAL A 28 -1.61 5.64 5.98
CA VAL A 28 -1.69 4.24 5.59
C VAL A 28 -0.87 4.06 4.32
N LEU A 29 0.09 3.13 4.36
CA LEU A 29 0.88 2.77 3.20
C LEU A 29 0.21 1.59 2.51
N MET A 30 0.09 1.67 1.20
CA MET A 30 -0.58 0.64 0.43
C MET A 30 0.21 0.36 -0.84
N GLY A 31 0.37 -0.91 -1.16
CA GLY A 31 1.07 -1.32 -2.36
C GLY A 31 0.60 -2.69 -2.82
N PHE A 32 0.75 -2.97 -4.10
CA PHE A 32 0.25 -4.18 -4.72
C PHE A 32 1.32 -4.91 -5.51
N GLY A 33 2.58 -4.58 -5.26
CA GLY A 33 3.69 -5.24 -5.93
C GLY A 33 4.06 -6.56 -5.27
N LEU A 34 4.66 -7.44 -6.05
CA LEU A 34 5.16 -8.73 -5.57
C LEU A 34 6.68 -8.71 -5.59
N THR A 35 7.29 -9.48 -4.71
CA THR A 35 8.76 -9.56 -4.69
C THR A 35 9.33 -10.09 -6.00
N SER A 36 8.55 -10.87 -6.74
CA SER A 36 8.96 -11.39 -8.04
C SER A 36 9.00 -10.31 -9.13
N GLU A 37 8.57 -9.09 -8.83
CA GLU A 37 8.54 -7.99 -9.80
C GLU A 37 9.85 -7.22 -9.88
N ASN A 38 10.88 -7.68 -9.18
CA ASN A 38 12.26 -7.17 -9.30
C ASN A 38 12.39 -5.69 -8.96
N PHE A 39 11.88 -5.29 -7.80
CA PHE A 39 11.98 -3.89 -7.36
C PHE A 39 13.44 -3.44 -7.29
N HIS A 40 13.70 -2.23 -7.81
CA HIS A 40 15.03 -1.62 -7.82
C HIS A 40 16.08 -2.50 -8.49
N ALA A 41 15.66 -3.27 -9.48
CA ALA A 41 16.52 -4.23 -10.16
C ALA A 41 16.21 -4.27 -11.65
N PRO A 42 17.11 -4.89 -12.46
CA PRO A 42 16.81 -5.07 -13.88
C PRO A 42 15.52 -5.84 -14.09
N ASN A 43 14.82 -5.49 -15.17
CA ASN A 43 13.53 -6.10 -15.54
C ASN A 43 12.43 -5.87 -14.49
N GLU A 44 12.50 -4.77 -13.78
CA GLU A 44 11.42 -4.39 -12.87
C GLU A 44 10.11 -4.30 -13.66
N HIS A 45 9.06 -4.83 -13.08
CA HIS A 45 7.76 -4.88 -13.76
C HIS A 45 6.63 -4.93 -12.75
N PHE A 46 5.41 -4.83 -13.25
CA PHE A 46 4.22 -4.87 -12.42
C PHE A 46 3.17 -5.71 -13.13
N HIS A 47 2.56 -6.63 -12.42
CA HIS A 47 1.53 -7.50 -12.99
C HIS A 47 0.23 -6.73 -13.19
N LEU A 48 -0.30 -6.74 -14.42
CA LEU A 48 -1.53 -6.02 -14.72
C LEU A 48 -2.73 -6.52 -13.93
N GLU A 49 -2.74 -7.80 -13.61
CA GLU A 49 -3.79 -8.38 -12.78
C GLU A 49 -3.81 -7.70 -11.40
N ASN A 50 -2.65 -7.47 -10.81
CA ASN A 50 -2.56 -6.80 -9.53
C ASN A 50 -2.89 -5.31 -9.64
N PHE A 51 -2.62 -4.70 -10.78
CA PHE A 51 -3.01 -3.32 -11.02
C PHE A 51 -4.54 -3.19 -10.97
N ASP A 52 -5.24 -4.08 -11.65
CA ASP A 52 -6.70 -4.08 -11.65
C ASP A 52 -7.27 -4.35 -10.26
N LYS A 53 -6.73 -5.36 -9.57
CA LYS A 53 -7.17 -5.68 -8.21
C LYS A 53 -6.86 -4.53 -7.26
N GLY A 54 -5.74 -3.86 -7.44
CA GLY A 54 -5.35 -2.72 -6.61
C GLY A 54 -6.33 -1.56 -6.75
N LEU A 55 -6.79 -1.29 -7.96
CA LEU A 55 -7.77 -0.25 -8.17
C LEU A 55 -9.07 -0.55 -7.43
N ARG A 56 -9.49 -1.80 -7.42
CA ARG A 56 -10.70 -2.21 -6.69
C ARG A 56 -10.52 -2.08 -5.19
N VAL A 57 -9.37 -2.52 -4.69
CA VAL A 57 -9.07 -2.41 -3.26
C VAL A 57 -9.01 -0.95 -2.84
N LEU A 58 -8.39 -0.10 -3.65
CA LEU A 58 -8.31 1.32 -3.34
C LEU A 58 -9.70 1.96 -3.29
N GLY A 59 -10.58 1.61 -4.24
CA GLY A 59 -11.95 2.10 -4.23
C GLY A 59 -12.71 1.69 -2.98
N ASP A 60 -12.58 0.42 -2.59
CA ASP A 60 -13.20 -0.09 -1.38
C ASP A 60 -12.64 0.59 -0.14
N TYR A 61 -11.33 0.81 -0.11
CA TYR A 61 -10.68 1.50 1.01
C TYR A 61 -11.22 2.92 1.17
N LEU A 62 -11.31 3.67 0.08
CA LEU A 62 -11.82 5.04 0.14
C LEU A 62 -13.27 5.08 0.62
N TYR A 63 -14.07 4.11 0.19
CA TYR A 63 -15.46 4.02 0.64
C TYR A 63 -15.52 3.77 2.15
N GLU A 64 -14.71 2.82 2.64
CA GLU A 64 -14.68 2.49 4.07
C GLU A 64 -14.21 3.69 4.90
N VAL A 65 -13.17 4.39 4.44
CA VAL A 65 -12.66 5.57 5.16
C VAL A 65 -13.72 6.65 5.23
N ALA A 66 -14.49 6.82 4.16
CA ALA A 66 -15.54 7.84 4.13
C ALA A 66 -16.65 7.56 5.15
N THR A 67 -16.82 6.31 5.57
CA THR A 67 -17.85 5.94 6.56
C THR A 67 -17.33 5.95 7.99
N LEU A 68 -16.01 6.13 8.19
CA LEU A 68 -15.46 6.18 9.53
C LEU A 68 -15.75 7.52 10.20
N LYS A 69 -15.94 7.46 11.50
CA LYS A 69 -16.03 8.68 12.33
C LYS A 69 -14.67 8.87 12.99
N LEU A 70 -13.94 9.84 12.50
CA LEU A 70 -12.62 10.15 13.03
C LEU A 70 -12.68 11.23 14.10
#